data_916111875c6c69bdee90812a84900ff1
#
_entry.id   916111875c6c69bdee90812a84900ff1
#
_cell.length_a   1.000
_cell.length_b   1.000
_cell.length_c   1.000
_cell.angle_alpha   90.00
_cell.angle_beta   90.00
_cell.angle_gamma   90.00
#
_symmetry.space_group_name_H-M   'P 1'
#
loop_
_entity.id
_entity.type
_entity.pdbx_description
1 polymer ?
#
loop_
_entity_poly.entity_id
_entity_poly.type
_entity_poly.pdbx_seq_one_letter_code
_entity_poly.pdbx_strand_id
1 'polypeptide(L)'
;MNTLLLIEDDHLLGQGLVSFFESNGYPCLWAKDSEGASKQWFRADLVILDRQLEDGDSLRHLPNWLLLKALPVIVLTAKVEVQQRVEGLMAGAKDYVTKPFSNEELLARVITQLRPLGVSHLNYANIQINLSERIAYLDESPITLKPKEFQLLVLFVQNQSRVFHRDELLNKIWGYQAFPSTRTVDNHILRLRQKLPTLKIETHRGVGYRLAGES
;
A
#
# COMPACT_ATOMS: atom_id res chain seq x y z
N MET A 1 5.64 2.73 9.19
CA MET A 1 4.31 3.10 8.67
C MET A 1 4.58 4.08 7.57
N ASN A 2 4.13 3.84 6.34
CA ASN A 2 4.48 4.71 5.21
C ASN A 2 3.64 5.99 5.25
N THR A 3 4.31 7.14 5.14
CA THR A 3 3.68 8.47 5.14
C THR A 3 3.49 8.96 3.72
N LEU A 4 2.28 9.39 3.39
CA LEU A 4 1.96 9.99 2.10
C LEU A 4 2.15 11.52 2.17
N LEU A 5 2.52 12.13 1.04
CA LEU A 5 2.41 13.57 0.83
C LEU A 5 1.44 13.80 -0.33
N LEU A 6 0.30 14.39 -0.02
CA LEU A 6 -0.65 14.88 -1.00
C LEU A 6 -0.32 16.34 -1.33
N ILE A 7 -0.18 16.66 -2.61
CA ILE A 7 0.02 18.02 -3.12
C ILE A 7 -1.18 18.33 -4.02
N GLU A 8 -2.12 19.10 -3.49
CA GLU A 8 -3.43 19.38 -4.11
C GLU A 8 -3.96 20.70 -3.53
N ASP A 9 -4.31 21.65 -4.38
CA ASP A 9 -4.81 22.98 -4.00
C ASP A 9 -6.34 23.00 -3.80
N ASP A 10 -7.07 22.11 -4.48
CA ASP A 10 -8.52 21.96 -4.24
C ASP A 10 -8.77 21.48 -2.81
N HIS A 11 -9.41 22.35 -2.02
CA HIS A 11 -9.65 22.10 -0.61
C HIS A 11 -10.58 20.90 -0.36
N LEU A 12 -11.62 20.74 -1.18
CA LEU A 12 -12.59 19.66 -0.99
C LEU A 12 -11.99 18.31 -1.35
N LEU A 13 -11.30 18.25 -2.48
CA LEU A 13 -10.61 17.04 -2.94
C LEU A 13 -9.48 16.67 -1.96
N GLY A 14 -8.65 17.65 -1.60
CA GLY A 14 -7.53 17.44 -0.70
C GLY A 14 -7.96 16.93 0.67
N GLN A 15 -8.95 17.57 1.30
CA GLN A 15 -9.47 17.12 2.60
C GLN A 15 -10.12 15.72 2.52
N GLY A 16 -10.85 15.44 1.44
CA GLY A 16 -11.46 14.13 1.22
C GLY A 16 -10.41 13.03 1.08
N LEU A 17 -9.35 13.27 0.30
CA LEU A 17 -8.26 12.31 0.12
C LEU A 17 -7.44 12.10 1.40
N VAL A 18 -7.11 13.16 2.14
CA VAL A 18 -6.43 13.03 3.45
C VAL A 18 -7.23 12.13 4.37
N SER A 19 -8.52 12.44 4.59
CA SER A 19 -9.39 11.63 5.45
C SER A 19 -9.49 10.18 4.99
N PHE A 20 -9.57 9.95 3.68
CA PHE A 20 -9.62 8.62 3.09
C PHE A 20 -8.34 7.83 3.35
N PHE A 21 -7.17 8.41 3.10
CA PHE A 21 -5.90 7.71 3.32
C PHE A 21 -5.63 7.44 4.79
N GLU A 22 -5.90 8.39 5.67
CA GLU A 22 -5.75 8.20 7.12
C GLU A 22 -6.66 7.08 7.65
N SER A 23 -7.92 7.01 7.17
CA SER A 23 -8.84 5.93 7.53
C SER A 23 -8.37 4.56 7.03
N ASN A 24 -7.54 4.52 5.98
CA ASN A 24 -6.91 3.32 5.45
C ASN A 24 -5.52 3.02 6.05
N GLY A 25 -5.11 3.77 7.08
CA GLY A 25 -3.88 3.52 7.84
C GLY A 25 -2.62 4.14 7.23
N TYR A 26 -2.77 5.14 6.36
CA TYR A 26 -1.66 5.91 5.78
C TYR A 26 -1.68 7.33 6.34
N PRO A 27 -0.75 7.71 7.24
CA PRO A 27 -0.56 9.11 7.61
C PRO A 27 -0.37 9.96 6.37
N CYS A 28 -1.13 11.06 6.25
CA CYS A 28 -1.14 11.88 5.06
C CYS A 28 -0.81 13.33 5.37
N LEU A 29 0.35 13.78 4.92
CA LEU A 29 0.74 15.19 4.90
C LEU A 29 0.07 15.86 3.71
N TRP A 30 -0.35 17.11 3.88
CA TRP A 30 -0.99 17.86 2.80
C TRP A 30 -0.29 19.19 2.56
N ALA A 31 0.07 19.44 1.32
CA ALA A 31 0.58 20.71 0.81
C ALA A 31 -0.34 21.23 -0.29
N LYS A 32 -0.55 22.54 -0.35
CA LYS A 32 -1.43 23.18 -1.33
C LYS A 32 -0.68 23.81 -2.50
N ASP A 33 0.63 23.92 -2.38
CA ASP A 33 1.52 24.61 -3.31
C ASP A 33 2.91 23.96 -3.33
N SER A 34 3.73 24.39 -4.26
CA SER A 34 5.09 23.89 -4.46
C SER A 34 6.02 24.21 -3.29
N GLU A 35 5.80 25.30 -2.56
CA GLU A 35 6.59 25.67 -1.39
C GLU A 35 6.31 24.73 -0.22
N GLY A 36 5.03 24.50 0.09
CA GLY A 36 4.60 23.56 1.10
C GLY A 36 5.04 22.12 0.81
N ALA A 37 5.00 21.72 -0.47
CA ALA A 37 5.50 20.44 -0.94
C ALA A 37 6.99 20.27 -0.63
N SER A 38 7.80 21.29 -0.96
CA SER A 38 9.25 21.26 -0.72
C SER A 38 9.61 21.11 0.76
N LYS A 39 8.85 21.77 1.65
CA LYS A 39 9.06 21.68 3.11
C LYS A 39 8.75 20.30 3.68
N GLN A 40 7.84 19.56 3.06
CA GLN A 40 7.35 18.28 3.57
C GLN A 40 7.93 17.06 2.83
N TRP A 41 8.64 17.28 1.70
CA TRP A 41 9.13 16.24 0.81
C TRP A 41 9.93 15.14 1.52
N PHE A 42 10.83 15.52 2.42
CA PHE A 42 11.71 14.58 3.13
C PHE A 42 10.95 13.65 4.11
N ARG A 43 9.75 14.04 4.53
CA ARG A 43 8.93 13.32 5.50
C ARG A 43 8.05 12.24 4.85
N ALA A 44 7.93 12.25 3.53
CA ALA A 44 7.09 11.35 2.77
C ALA A 44 7.83 10.09 2.35
N ASP A 45 7.06 9.02 2.13
CA ASP A 45 7.50 7.77 1.52
C ASP A 45 6.92 7.59 0.11
N LEU A 46 5.83 8.29 -0.20
CA LEU A 46 5.21 8.39 -1.52
C LEU A 46 4.53 9.75 -1.66
N VAL A 47 4.52 10.28 -2.87
CA VAL A 47 3.88 11.55 -3.20
C VAL A 47 2.72 11.33 -4.17
N ILE A 48 1.58 11.94 -3.88
CA ILE A 48 0.44 12.10 -4.77
C ILE A 48 0.45 13.57 -5.18
N LEU A 49 0.64 13.85 -6.45
CA LEU A 49 0.92 15.19 -6.99
C LEU A 49 -0.15 15.59 -7.98
N ASP A 50 -0.95 16.60 -7.67
CA ASP A 50 -1.74 17.25 -8.72
C ASP A 50 -0.80 17.96 -9.69
N ARG A 51 -1.01 17.74 -10.98
CA ARG A 51 -0.27 18.40 -12.02
C ARG A 51 -0.55 19.90 -12.07
N GLN A 52 -1.81 20.29 -11.90
CA GLN A 52 -2.25 21.68 -12.01
C GLN A 52 -2.53 22.25 -10.62
N LEU A 53 -1.59 23.03 -10.11
CA LEU A 53 -1.73 23.81 -8.88
C LEU A 53 -1.99 25.29 -9.20
N GLU A 54 -2.48 26.06 -8.25
CA GLU A 54 -2.65 27.51 -8.40
C GLU A 54 -1.33 28.23 -8.76
N ASP A 55 -0.19 27.72 -8.30
CA ASP A 55 1.15 28.25 -8.61
C ASP A 55 1.73 27.71 -9.93
N GLY A 56 0.99 26.88 -10.68
CA GLY A 56 1.30 26.42 -12.02
C GLY A 56 1.45 24.92 -12.20
N ASP A 57 2.13 24.49 -13.29
CA ASP A 57 2.37 23.07 -13.59
C ASP A 57 3.44 22.51 -12.63
N SER A 58 3.02 21.67 -11.70
CA SER A 58 3.86 21.07 -10.64
C SER A 58 4.98 20.16 -11.20
N LEU A 59 4.82 19.63 -12.42
CA LEU A 59 5.83 18.80 -13.05
C LEU A 59 7.16 19.53 -13.28
N ARG A 60 7.16 20.88 -13.35
CA ARG A 60 8.40 21.66 -13.46
C ARG A 60 9.30 21.49 -12.24
N HIS A 61 8.73 21.23 -11.08
CA HIS A 61 9.47 21.08 -9.82
C HIS A 61 9.91 19.63 -9.57
N LEU A 62 9.24 18.65 -10.19
CA LEU A 62 9.43 17.25 -9.93
C LEU A 62 10.88 16.76 -10.08
N PRO A 63 11.65 17.11 -11.15
CA PRO A 63 13.04 16.70 -11.26
C PRO A 63 13.91 17.18 -10.09
N ASN A 64 13.70 18.42 -9.64
CA ASN A 64 14.45 18.98 -8.52
C ASN A 64 14.08 18.31 -7.20
N TRP A 65 12.79 18.03 -6.96
CA TRP A 65 12.36 17.31 -5.77
C TRP A 65 12.90 15.89 -5.71
N LEU A 66 12.95 15.19 -6.84
CA LEU A 66 13.51 13.84 -6.93
C LEU A 66 15.02 13.79 -6.69
N LEU A 67 15.75 14.88 -7.02
CA LEU A 67 17.16 15.02 -6.67
C LEU A 67 17.37 15.17 -5.16
N LEU A 68 16.44 15.80 -4.44
CA LEU A 68 16.53 15.95 -2.99
C LEU A 68 16.31 14.60 -2.28
N LYS A 69 15.27 13.88 -2.67
CA LYS A 69 14.95 12.54 -2.20
C LYS A 69 14.16 11.81 -3.27
N ALA A 70 14.72 10.71 -3.78
CA ALA A 70 14.01 9.85 -4.73
C ALA A 70 12.82 9.17 -4.05
N LEU A 71 11.61 9.51 -4.49
CA LEU A 71 10.34 8.98 -3.99
C LEU A 71 9.48 8.48 -5.15
N PRO A 72 8.64 7.46 -4.96
CA PRO A 72 7.59 7.17 -5.92
C PRO A 72 6.58 8.33 -5.94
N VAL A 73 6.26 8.81 -7.14
CA VAL A 73 5.30 9.89 -7.37
C VAL A 73 4.19 9.42 -8.29
N ILE A 74 2.95 9.57 -7.84
CA ILE A 74 1.73 9.34 -8.63
C ILE A 74 1.19 10.72 -9.00
N VAL A 75 1.08 11.00 -10.29
CA VAL A 75 0.56 12.30 -10.77
C VAL A 75 -0.93 12.19 -11.05
N LEU A 76 -1.70 13.11 -10.49
CA LEU A 76 -3.11 13.31 -10.81
C LEU A 76 -3.21 14.32 -11.95
N THR A 77 -4.01 14.03 -12.97
CA THR A 77 -4.15 14.93 -14.13
C THR A 77 -5.57 14.88 -14.73
N ALA A 78 -6.08 16.02 -15.14
CA ALA A 78 -7.32 16.09 -15.90
C ALA A 78 -7.13 15.76 -17.40
N LYS A 79 -5.89 15.66 -17.89
CA LYS A 79 -5.55 15.55 -19.29
C LYS A 79 -5.23 14.10 -19.69
N VAL A 80 -5.91 13.64 -20.74
CA VAL A 80 -5.87 12.25 -21.26
C VAL A 80 -4.82 12.07 -22.37
N GLU A 81 -4.19 13.16 -22.85
CA GLU A 81 -3.29 13.12 -24.01
C GLU A 81 -2.03 12.26 -23.74
N VAL A 82 -1.78 11.34 -24.64
CA VAL A 82 -0.66 10.38 -24.57
C VAL A 82 0.69 11.09 -24.42
N GLN A 83 0.88 12.21 -25.15
CA GLN A 83 2.12 13.00 -25.09
C GLN A 83 2.42 13.53 -23.68
N GLN A 84 1.43 14.00 -22.96
CA GLN A 84 1.60 14.56 -21.62
C GLN A 84 1.88 13.50 -20.55
N ARG A 85 1.38 12.26 -20.75
CA ARG A 85 1.77 11.12 -19.91
C ARG A 85 3.22 10.73 -20.13
N VAL A 86 3.70 10.80 -21.38
CA VAL A 86 5.10 10.52 -21.72
C VAL A 86 6.02 11.59 -21.10
N GLU A 87 5.67 12.89 -21.20
CA GLU A 87 6.44 13.97 -20.58
C GLU A 87 6.62 13.78 -19.08
N GLY A 88 5.57 13.42 -18.39
CA GLY A 88 5.65 13.26 -16.96
C GLY A 88 6.37 11.98 -16.51
N LEU A 89 6.26 10.86 -17.26
CA LEU A 89 7.10 9.68 -17.03
C LEU A 89 8.58 10.03 -17.24
N MET A 90 8.89 10.83 -18.25
CA MET A 90 10.25 11.34 -18.47
C MET A 90 10.70 12.30 -17.36
N ALA A 91 9.78 13.04 -16.72
CA ALA A 91 10.07 13.86 -15.55
C ALA A 91 10.34 13.03 -14.26
N GLY A 92 10.14 11.72 -14.31
CA GLY A 92 10.46 10.79 -13.21
C GLY A 92 9.25 10.32 -12.37
N ALA A 93 8.02 10.66 -12.76
CA ALA A 93 6.84 10.08 -12.12
C ALA A 93 6.76 8.57 -12.35
N LYS A 94 6.24 7.85 -11.36
CA LYS A 94 6.11 6.37 -11.41
C LYS A 94 4.75 5.92 -11.94
N ASP A 95 3.71 6.74 -11.79
CA ASP A 95 2.36 6.43 -12.26
C ASP A 95 1.54 7.69 -12.53
N TYR A 96 0.46 7.53 -13.29
CA TYR A 96 -0.49 8.60 -13.65
C TYR A 96 -1.91 8.13 -13.42
N VAL A 97 -2.71 9.01 -12.81
CA VAL A 97 -4.15 8.80 -12.60
C VAL A 97 -4.91 9.96 -13.23
N THR A 98 -5.85 9.64 -14.09
CA THR A 98 -6.68 10.66 -14.74
C THR A 98 -7.89 11.01 -13.87
N LYS A 99 -8.15 12.29 -13.69
CA LYS A 99 -9.38 12.81 -13.07
C LYS A 99 -10.54 12.71 -14.08
N PRO A 100 -11.74 12.19 -13.72
CA PRO A 100 -12.11 11.68 -12.41
C PRO A 100 -11.61 10.26 -12.15
N PHE A 101 -11.28 9.95 -10.89
CA PHE A 101 -10.83 8.64 -10.41
C PHE A 101 -11.64 8.22 -9.16
N SER A 102 -11.61 6.94 -8.83
CA SER A 102 -12.12 6.49 -7.54
C SER A 102 -11.00 6.46 -6.49
N ASN A 103 -11.37 6.71 -5.23
CA ASN A 103 -10.42 6.65 -4.13
C ASN A 103 -9.78 5.26 -4.00
N GLU A 104 -10.54 4.20 -4.28
CA GLU A 104 -10.06 2.82 -4.27
C GLU A 104 -9.03 2.55 -5.36
N GLU A 105 -9.20 3.13 -6.56
CA GLU A 105 -8.19 3.04 -7.63
C GLU A 105 -6.90 3.70 -7.18
N LEU A 106 -6.97 4.92 -6.65
CA LEU A 106 -5.80 5.65 -6.20
C LEU A 106 -5.08 4.91 -5.05
N LEU A 107 -5.85 4.35 -4.09
CA LEU A 107 -5.29 3.53 -3.01
C LEU A 107 -4.58 2.27 -3.53
N ALA A 108 -5.15 1.60 -4.52
CA ALA A 108 -4.53 0.41 -5.11
C ALA A 108 -3.18 0.75 -5.76
N ARG A 109 -3.06 1.90 -6.41
CA ARG A 109 -1.82 2.40 -7.01
C ARG A 109 -0.81 2.80 -5.93
N VAL A 110 -1.23 3.49 -4.87
CA VAL A 110 -0.38 3.82 -3.71
C VAL A 110 0.22 2.55 -3.11
N ILE A 111 -0.61 1.53 -2.85
CA ILE A 111 -0.14 0.24 -2.31
C ILE A 111 0.89 -0.39 -3.25
N THR A 112 0.67 -0.31 -4.56
CA THR A 112 1.57 -0.88 -5.56
C THR A 112 2.92 -0.17 -5.57
N GLN A 113 2.94 1.16 -5.48
CA GLN A 113 4.17 1.96 -5.51
C GLN A 113 4.95 1.91 -4.17
N LEU A 114 4.27 1.70 -3.05
CA LEU A 114 4.89 1.56 -1.73
C LEU A 114 5.47 0.17 -1.47
N ARG A 115 5.25 -0.78 -2.39
CA ARG A 115 5.93 -2.08 -2.28
C ARG A 115 7.44 -1.86 -2.34
N PRO A 116 8.22 -2.43 -1.42
CA PRO A 116 9.67 -2.32 -1.47
C PRO A 116 10.19 -2.78 -2.84
N LEU A 117 10.87 -1.90 -3.54
CA LEU A 117 11.60 -2.27 -4.76
C LEU A 117 12.68 -3.29 -4.33
N GLY A 118 12.48 -4.54 -4.69
CA GLY A 118 13.42 -5.61 -4.39
C GLY A 118 12.87 -6.79 -3.60
N VAL A 119 11.71 -6.67 -2.94
CA VAL A 119 11.06 -7.82 -2.30
C VAL A 119 9.91 -8.31 -3.19
N SER A 120 10.26 -8.87 -4.34
CA SER A 120 9.29 -9.60 -5.15
C SER A 120 8.92 -10.95 -4.52
N HIS A 121 9.75 -11.43 -3.59
CA HIS A 121 9.58 -12.71 -2.92
C HIS A 121 9.76 -12.55 -1.41
N LEU A 122 8.90 -13.21 -0.66
CA LEU A 122 9.07 -13.42 0.78
C LEU A 122 9.28 -14.92 0.99
N ASN A 123 10.10 -15.26 1.98
CA ASN A 123 10.34 -16.64 2.36
C ASN A 123 9.98 -16.86 3.83
N TYR A 124 9.49 -18.03 4.15
CA TYR A 124 9.29 -18.52 5.50
C TYR A 124 9.37 -20.05 5.48
N ALA A 125 10.38 -20.62 6.14
CA ALA A 125 10.69 -22.04 6.06
C ALA A 125 10.77 -22.51 4.58
N ASN A 126 9.99 -23.49 4.20
CA ASN A 126 9.89 -23.97 2.83
C ASN A 126 8.77 -23.30 2.01
N ILE A 127 8.23 -22.18 2.50
CA ILE A 127 7.21 -21.39 1.80
C ILE A 127 7.88 -20.22 1.09
N GLN A 128 7.67 -20.11 -0.22
CA GLN A 128 8.07 -18.97 -1.03
C GLN A 128 6.83 -18.22 -1.50
N ILE A 129 6.84 -16.90 -1.42
CA ILE A 129 5.71 -16.05 -1.77
C ILE A 129 6.14 -15.06 -2.83
N ASN A 130 5.62 -15.20 -4.04
CA ASN A 130 5.79 -14.22 -5.10
C ASN A 130 4.69 -13.14 -4.95
N LEU A 131 5.09 -11.96 -4.49
CA LEU A 131 4.16 -10.84 -4.25
C LEU A 131 3.61 -10.25 -5.54
N SER A 132 4.41 -10.26 -6.60
CA SER A 132 4.03 -9.68 -7.90
C SER A 132 2.97 -10.53 -8.61
N GLU A 133 3.17 -11.84 -8.63
CA GLU A 133 2.24 -12.79 -9.24
C GLU A 133 1.12 -13.22 -8.30
N ARG A 134 1.26 -12.90 -7.00
CA ARG A 134 0.34 -13.31 -5.91
C ARG A 134 0.20 -14.84 -5.80
N ILE A 135 1.31 -15.53 -5.96
CA ILE A 135 1.40 -16.99 -5.85
C ILE A 135 2.26 -17.34 -4.63
N ALA A 136 1.85 -18.35 -3.88
CA ALA A 136 2.66 -18.98 -2.85
C ALA A 136 3.05 -20.39 -3.30
N TYR A 137 4.25 -20.81 -2.92
CA TYR A 137 4.79 -22.14 -3.18
C TYR A 137 5.13 -22.82 -1.85
N LEU A 138 4.91 -24.10 -1.76
CA LEU A 138 5.36 -24.97 -0.68
C LEU A 138 6.24 -26.06 -1.31
N ASP A 139 7.50 -26.15 -0.89
CA ASP A 139 8.48 -27.05 -1.52
C ASP A 139 8.48 -26.94 -3.06
N GLU A 140 8.59 -25.68 -3.57
CA GLU A 140 8.57 -25.33 -5.01
C GLU A 140 7.24 -25.62 -5.74
N SER A 141 6.26 -26.23 -5.08
CA SER A 141 4.95 -26.52 -5.66
C SER A 141 3.96 -25.37 -5.41
N PRO A 142 3.27 -24.87 -6.45
CA PRO A 142 2.34 -23.75 -6.29
C PRO A 142 1.11 -24.14 -5.46
N ILE A 143 0.74 -23.27 -4.50
CA ILE A 143 -0.40 -23.45 -3.63
C ILE A 143 -1.51 -22.47 -3.99
N THR A 144 -2.70 -23.01 -4.21
CA THR A 144 -3.89 -22.17 -4.46
C THR A 144 -4.41 -21.57 -3.17
N LEU A 145 -4.21 -20.26 -3.00
CA LEU A 145 -4.75 -19.47 -1.91
C LEU A 145 -5.88 -18.55 -2.40
N LYS A 146 -6.94 -18.40 -1.60
CA LYS A 146 -7.94 -17.36 -1.84
C LYS A 146 -7.33 -15.98 -1.56
N PRO A 147 -7.85 -14.89 -2.16
CA PRO A 147 -7.26 -13.55 -2.00
C PRO A 147 -7.02 -13.13 -0.55
N LYS A 148 -7.95 -13.42 0.36
CA LYS A 148 -7.82 -13.09 1.79
C LYS A 148 -6.84 -14.00 2.55
N GLU A 149 -6.72 -15.26 2.13
CA GLU A 149 -5.72 -16.19 2.66
C GLU A 149 -4.30 -15.71 2.26
N PHE A 150 -4.12 -15.29 1.01
CA PHE A 150 -2.86 -14.73 0.54
C PHE A 150 -2.47 -13.45 1.30
N GLN A 151 -3.43 -12.52 1.49
CA GLN A 151 -3.19 -11.31 2.26
C GLN A 151 -2.79 -11.58 3.71
N LEU A 152 -3.44 -12.55 4.37
CA LEU A 152 -3.08 -12.98 5.72
C LEU A 152 -1.67 -13.59 5.77
N LEU A 153 -1.34 -14.47 4.82
CA LEU A 153 0.00 -15.07 4.71
C LEU A 153 1.06 -13.99 4.60
N VAL A 154 0.91 -13.05 3.68
CA VAL A 154 1.85 -11.92 3.48
C VAL A 154 1.99 -11.10 4.76
N LEU A 155 0.86 -10.74 5.39
CA LEU A 155 0.86 -9.96 6.62
C LEU A 155 1.65 -10.64 7.75
N PHE A 156 1.47 -11.94 7.94
CA PHE A 156 2.16 -12.70 8.96
C PHE A 156 3.65 -12.84 8.66
N VAL A 157 4.03 -13.16 7.42
CA VAL A 157 5.45 -13.35 7.05
C VAL A 157 6.22 -12.03 7.14
N GLN A 158 5.61 -10.91 6.80
CA GLN A 158 6.22 -9.59 6.97
C GLN A 158 6.34 -9.13 8.43
N ASN A 159 5.59 -9.73 9.35
CA ASN A 159 5.53 -9.33 10.75
C ASN A 159 5.69 -10.54 11.68
N GLN A 160 6.74 -11.32 11.47
CA GLN A 160 7.05 -12.48 12.33
C GLN A 160 7.16 -12.07 13.80
N SER A 161 6.81 -12.97 14.68
CA SER A 161 6.84 -12.79 16.14
C SER A 161 5.89 -11.72 16.71
N ARG A 162 5.16 -10.98 15.85
CA ARG A 162 4.13 -10.02 16.28
C ARG A 162 2.80 -10.72 16.54
N VAL A 163 2.19 -10.42 17.69
CA VAL A 163 0.82 -10.84 17.99
C VAL A 163 -0.16 -9.84 17.38
N PHE A 164 -1.09 -10.33 16.57
CA PHE A 164 -2.20 -9.56 16.01
C PHE A 164 -3.49 -9.91 16.73
N HIS A 165 -4.24 -8.88 17.19
CA HIS A 165 -5.60 -9.08 17.68
C HIS A 165 -6.55 -9.48 16.53
N ARG A 166 -7.61 -10.25 16.85
CA ARG A 166 -8.59 -10.69 15.84
C ARG A 166 -9.26 -9.51 15.12
N ASP A 167 -9.62 -8.47 15.87
CA ASP A 167 -10.22 -7.27 15.31
C ASP A 167 -9.23 -6.49 14.43
N GLU A 168 -7.94 -6.45 14.80
CA GLU A 168 -6.88 -5.86 13.97
C GLU A 168 -6.75 -6.60 12.65
N LEU A 169 -6.72 -7.94 12.67
CA LEU A 169 -6.66 -8.76 11.46
C LEU A 169 -7.91 -8.56 10.60
N LEU A 170 -9.09 -8.50 11.23
CA LEU A 170 -10.34 -8.27 10.54
C LEU A 170 -10.31 -6.94 9.80
N ASN A 171 -9.93 -5.86 10.49
CA ASN A 171 -9.87 -4.52 9.92
C ASN A 171 -8.81 -4.40 8.82
N LYS A 172 -7.61 -4.96 9.03
CA LYS A 172 -6.51 -4.89 8.04
C LYS A 172 -6.81 -5.66 6.76
N ILE A 173 -7.52 -6.79 6.84
CA ILE A 173 -7.71 -7.70 5.70
C ILE A 173 -9.08 -7.52 5.05
N TRP A 174 -10.14 -7.20 5.81
CA TRP A 174 -11.50 -7.05 5.29
C TRP A 174 -11.99 -5.61 5.27
N GLY A 175 -11.38 -4.71 6.05
CA GLY A 175 -11.76 -3.29 6.16
C GLY A 175 -12.88 -3.03 7.17
N TYR A 176 -13.03 -1.77 7.58
CA TYR A 176 -14.01 -1.35 8.60
C TYR A 176 -15.47 -1.49 8.16
N GLN A 177 -15.76 -1.48 6.86
CA GLN A 177 -17.13 -1.57 6.33
C GLN A 177 -17.61 -3.01 6.10
N ALA A 178 -16.73 -3.99 6.27
CA ALA A 178 -17.12 -5.38 6.17
C ALA A 178 -17.80 -5.82 7.48
N PHE A 179 -18.97 -6.43 7.38
CA PHE A 179 -19.70 -7.02 8.52
C PHE A 179 -19.31 -8.49 8.87
N PRO A 180 -18.12 -9.03 8.55
CA PRO A 180 -17.73 -10.34 9.00
C PRO A 180 -17.41 -10.29 10.50
N SER A 181 -17.79 -11.32 11.23
CA SER A 181 -17.38 -11.51 12.62
C SER A 181 -15.92 -11.97 12.69
N THR A 182 -15.29 -11.87 13.87
CA THR A 182 -13.94 -12.39 14.14
C THR A 182 -13.78 -13.88 13.82
N ARG A 183 -14.87 -14.66 13.80
CA ARG A 183 -14.90 -16.06 13.31
C ARG A 183 -14.45 -16.19 11.85
N THR A 184 -14.62 -15.13 11.03
CA THR A 184 -14.09 -15.11 9.66
C THR A 184 -12.57 -15.21 9.65
N VAL A 185 -11.91 -14.52 10.56
CA VAL A 185 -10.45 -14.61 10.74
C VAL A 185 -10.06 -16.02 11.13
N ASP A 186 -10.71 -16.58 12.17
CA ASP A 186 -10.42 -17.94 12.68
C ASP A 186 -10.53 -19.00 11.57
N ASN A 187 -11.57 -18.92 10.74
CA ASN A 187 -11.78 -19.83 9.61
C ASN A 187 -10.66 -19.71 8.54
N HIS A 188 -10.19 -18.49 8.26
CA HIS A 188 -9.12 -18.30 7.28
C HIS A 188 -7.76 -18.76 7.84
N ILE A 189 -7.50 -18.56 9.12
CA ILE A 189 -6.31 -19.11 9.80
C ILE A 189 -6.31 -20.65 9.76
N LEU A 190 -7.47 -21.27 10.04
CA LEU A 190 -7.59 -22.72 9.93
C LEU A 190 -7.25 -23.22 8.52
N ARG A 191 -7.79 -22.58 7.48
CA ARG A 191 -7.50 -22.94 6.09
C ARG A 191 -6.02 -22.73 5.71
N LEU A 192 -5.40 -21.66 6.19
CA LEU A 192 -3.97 -21.42 5.98
C LEU A 192 -3.12 -22.53 6.60
N ARG A 193 -3.41 -22.93 7.84
CA ARG A 193 -2.72 -24.04 8.51
C ARG A 193 -2.89 -25.37 7.78
N GLN A 194 -4.06 -25.62 7.19
CA GLN A 194 -4.32 -26.83 6.40
C GLN A 194 -3.53 -26.84 5.08
N LYS A 195 -3.43 -25.69 4.41
CA LYS A 195 -2.74 -25.56 3.13
C LYS A 195 -1.22 -25.43 3.26
N LEU A 196 -0.75 -24.87 4.36
CA LEU A 196 0.65 -24.57 4.65
C LEU A 196 1.01 -25.11 6.04
N PRO A 197 1.24 -26.44 6.18
CA PRO A 197 1.46 -27.07 7.49
C PRO A 197 2.73 -26.57 8.20
N THR A 198 3.73 -26.08 7.44
CA THR A 198 4.97 -25.53 7.97
C THR A 198 4.83 -24.08 8.45
N LEU A 199 3.70 -23.42 8.15
CA LEU A 199 3.40 -22.06 8.61
C LEU A 199 2.99 -22.09 10.09
N LYS A 200 3.95 -21.84 10.99
CA LYS A 200 3.75 -21.92 12.45
C LYS A 200 2.97 -20.73 13.01
N ILE A 201 1.69 -20.62 12.64
CA ILE A 201 0.79 -19.63 13.24
C ILE A 201 0.35 -20.16 14.62
N GLU A 202 0.70 -19.44 15.67
CA GLU A 202 0.31 -19.75 17.05
C GLU A 202 -0.97 -19.02 17.44
N THR A 203 -1.78 -19.65 18.28
CA THR A 203 -3.01 -19.04 18.83
C THR A 203 -2.71 -18.52 20.24
N HIS A 204 -2.86 -17.21 20.43
CA HIS A 204 -2.86 -16.56 21.72
C HIS A 204 -4.32 -16.47 22.21
N ARG A 205 -4.70 -17.36 23.14
CA ARG A 205 -6.09 -17.46 23.64
C ARG A 205 -6.56 -16.12 24.18
N GLY A 206 -7.79 -15.71 23.81
CA GLY A 206 -8.38 -14.44 24.21
C GLY A 206 -7.82 -13.20 23.47
N VAL A 207 -6.70 -13.33 22.73
CA VAL A 207 -6.03 -12.20 22.03
C VAL A 207 -6.13 -12.37 20.53
N GLY A 208 -5.42 -13.33 19.95
CA GLY A 208 -5.35 -13.44 18.49
C GLY A 208 -4.33 -14.45 18.01
N TYR A 209 -3.50 -14.05 17.03
CA TYR A 209 -2.59 -14.93 16.33
C TYR A 209 -1.21 -14.30 16.14
N ARG A 210 -0.18 -15.16 16.10
CA ARG A 210 1.21 -14.79 15.83
C ARG A 210 1.83 -15.82 14.90
N LEU A 211 2.64 -15.39 13.95
CA LEU A 211 3.55 -16.28 13.26
C LEU A 211 4.85 -16.38 14.08
N ALA A 212 5.26 -17.59 14.40
CA ALA A 212 6.55 -17.82 15.07
C ALA A 212 7.69 -17.31 14.17
N GLY A 213 8.73 -16.73 14.74
CA GLY A 213 9.96 -16.41 14.01
C GLY A 213 10.66 -17.68 13.53
N GLU A 214 11.39 -17.60 12.44
CA GLU A 214 12.31 -18.67 12.03
C GLU A 214 13.46 -18.74 13.05
N SER A 215 13.72 -19.95 13.52
CA SER A 215 14.81 -20.24 14.48
C SER A 215 16.12 -20.36 13.75
#